data_764619ab2730def7c423a340ffcc8ed0
#
_entry.id   764619ab2730def7c423a340ffcc8ed0
#
_cell.length_a   1.000
_cell.length_b   1.000
_cell.length_c   1.000
_cell.angle_alpha   90.00
_cell.angle_beta   90.00
_cell.angle_gamma   90.00
#
_symmetry.space_group_name_H-M   'P 1'
#
loop_
_entity.id
_entity.type
_entity.pdbx_description
1 polymer ?
#
loop_
_entity_poly.entity_id
_entity_poly.type
_entity_poly.pdbx_seq_one_letter_code
_entity_poly.pdbx_strand_id
1 'polypeptide(L)'
;MNESSPIRTDTARAYQPGEAPAREVRTRRFRPIRWLVFLVLLAGAGAIGHRWYEARTGKGAEPATAHHTGGHGGRRGGADMPQAVGIASATTGDMPVVLQGLGTVTPLATVTVKSQISGYLTQVQFREGQNVKAGDELARIDSRPYEALLAQYQGQLARDQALLQNSKLDLQRYQTLNRQDSISKQNVDTQAALVKQNEGTVAADQALVDQQKLNIAYTHIVSPVDGRVGLRQVDQGNYISAASTAIVVVTQLHPISVVFTLPEDDVSRVMRQVRAGAKLTVRAYDRGDAHEIATGRLDTVDNQIDTTTGTVKLRALFDNSDEELFPNQFVNAKLTVDTVRGATLVPNSSLLQGTPGTYVYLMDGDSKVTVRPIKTGETDGTHTVVVSGLNPGDRVVTDGTDRLKDGAPVRITEGAPAAAGDGKAAAAKPDGKADGKGEVKPAAPADAAADSQGTAEGGRRHRRRQAQ
;
A
#
# COMPACT_ATOMS: atom_id res chain seq x y z
N MET A 1 29.12 -56.56 59.58
CA MET A 1 30.40 -56.38 58.85
C MET A 1 30.10 -55.44 57.71
N ASN A 2 30.63 -54.26 57.89
CA ASN A 2 30.66 -53.12 57.00
C ASN A 2 31.32 -53.40 55.66
N GLU A 3 30.82 -52.93 54.60
CA GLU A 3 31.66 -52.31 53.56
C GLU A 3 30.84 -51.28 52.76
N SER A 4 31.10 -50.10 53.08
CA SER A 4 30.66 -48.88 52.42
C SER A 4 31.55 -48.68 51.17
N SER A 5 30.93 -48.54 49.97
CA SER A 5 31.57 -48.08 48.75
C SER A 5 31.25 -46.56 48.56
N PRO A 6 32.26 -45.78 48.17
CA PRO A 6 32.15 -44.32 48.13
C PRO A 6 31.47 -43.83 46.84
N ILE A 7 30.60 -42.85 47.06
CA ILE A 7 29.93 -42.04 46.02
C ILE A 7 31.00 -41.19 45.30
N ARG A 8 31.18 -41.40 44.00
CA ARG A 8 31.93 -40.52 43.12
C ARG A 8 31.14 -39.22 42.89
N THR A 9 31.62 -38.17 43.46
CA THR A 9 31.24 -36.82 43.13
C THR A 9 31.84 -36.42 41.77
N ASP A 10 31.05 -36.40 40.73
CA ASP A 10 31.44 -35.80 39.44
C ASP A 10 31.39 -34.29 39.58
N THR A 11 32.57 -33.70 39.50
CA THR A 11 32.82 -32.28 39.52
C THR A 11 32.15 -31.57 38.35
N ALA A 12 31.26 -30.69 38.66
CA ALA A 12 30.64 -29.73 37.75
C ALA A 12 31.76 -28.96 36.98
N ARG A 13 31.84 -29.22 35.70
CA ARG A 13 32.68 -28.48 34.75
C ARG A 13 32.04 -27.12 34.55
N ALA A 14 32.63 -26.08 35.14
CA ALA A 14 32.25 -24.68 34.93
C ALA A 14 32.36 -24.33 33.45
N TYR A 15 31.22 -23.86 32.90
CA TYR A 15 31.13 -23.26 31.58
C TYR A 15 31.91 -21.98 31.56
N GLN A 16 33.05 -21.94 30.85
CA GLN A 16 33.74 -20.73 30.49
C GLN A 16 33.09 -20.15 29.25
N PRO A 17 32.60 -18.90 29.27
CA PRO A 17 32.13 -18.24 28.05
C PRO A 17 33.34 -17.97 27.16
N GLY A 18 33.31 -18.53 25.94
CA GLY A 18 34.28 -18.31 24.90
C GLY A 18 34.35 -16.81 24.54
N GLU A 19 35.53 -16.25 24.57
CA GLU A 19 35.83 -14.92 24.05
C GLU A 19 35.46 -14.85 22.58
N ALA A 20 34.56 -13.91 22.25
CA ALA A 20 34.25 -13.54 20.89
C ALA A 20 35.53 -12.92 20.23
N PRO A 21 35.84 -13.27 18.96
CA PRO A 21 36.96 -12.65 18.28
C PRO A 21 36.75 -11.15 18.13
N ALA A 22 37.72 -10.40 18.59
CA ALA A 22 37.77 -8.94 18.46
C ALA A 22 37.63 -8.54 16.99
N ARG A 23 36.58 -7.82 16.65
CA ARG A 23 36.44 -7.13 15.36
C ARG A 23 37.59 -6.12 15.25
N GLU A 24 38.53 -6.41 14.38
CA GLU A 24 39.53 -5.40 13.96
C GLU A 24 38.79 -4.20 13.36
N VAL A 25 38.76 -3.11 14.10
CA VAL A 25 38.37 -1.79 13.60
C VAL A 25 39.50 -1.34 12.66
N ARG A 26 39.27 -1.55 11.37
CA ARG A 26 40.10 -0.99 10.30
C ARG A 26 39.99 0.52 10.39
N THR A 27 40.94 1.15 11.10
CA THR A 27 41.16 2.60 11.10
C THR A 27 41.52 3.00 9.66
N ARG A 28 40.59 3.62 8.95
CA ARG A 28 40.88 4.31 7.69
C ARG A 28 41.90 5.39 7.99
N ARG A 29 43.16 5.15 7.61
CA ARG A 29 44.22 6.17 7.58
C ARG A 29 43.71 7.32 6.69
N PHE A 30 43.30 8.41 7.32
CA PHE A 30 43.06 9.69 6.66
C PHE A 30 44.30 10.08 5.90
N ARG A 31 44.22 10.14 4.58
CA ARG A 31 45.28 10.71 3.72
C ARG A 31 45.13 12.23 3.75
N PRO A 32 45.95 12.98 4.52
CA PRO A 32 45.85 14.44 4.66
C PRO A 32 46.08 15.16 3.32
N ILE A 33 46.74 14.51 2.36
CA ILE A 33 47.02 15.05 1.03
C ILE A 33 45.73 15.37 0.23
N ARG A 34 44.66 14.61 0.39
CA ARG A 34 43.38 14.88 -0.32
C ARG A 34 42.70 16.14 0.21
N TRP A 35 42.81 16.41 1.49
CA TRP A 35 42.28 17.63 2.11
C TRP A 35 43.07 18.87 1.72
N LEU A 36 44.38 18.76 1.57
CA LEU A 36 45.27 19.86 1.11
C LEU A 36 44.95 20.24 -0.34
N VAL A 37 44.73 19.27 -1.22
CA VAL A 37 44.33 19.51 -2.62
C VAL A 37 42.94 20.19 -2.68
N PHE A 38 42.02 19.77 -1.82
CA PHE A 38 40.69 20.38 -1.77
C PHE A 38 40.73 21.84 -1.28
N LEU A 39 41.54 22.15 -0.29
CA LEU A 39 41.77 23.52 0.20
C LEU A 39 42.41 24.43 -0.86
N VAL A 40 43.40 23.92 -1.61
CA VAL A 40 44.01 24.69 -2.71
C VAL A 40 43.06 24.99 -3.84
N LEU A 41 42.17 24.02 -4.21
CA LEU A 41 41.12 24.22 -5.22
C LEU A 41 40.07 25.23 -4.72
N LEU A 42 39.74 25.23 -3.44
CA LEU A 42 38.77 26.17 -2.86
C LEU A 42 39.36 27.59 -2.80
N ALA A 43 40.63 27.73 -2.48
CA ALA A 43 41.35 29.02 -2.50
C ALA A 43 41.49 29.57 -3.93
N GLY A 44 41.74 28.68 -4.92
CA GLY A 44 41.79 29.05 -6.34
C GLY A 44 40.42 29.53 -6.87
N ALA A 45 39.34 28.83 -6.52
CA ALA A 45 37.98 29.23 -6.90
C ALA A 45 37.58 30.56 -6.23
N GLY A 46 37.98 30.79 -4.97
CA GLY A 46 37.78 32.05 -4.27
C GLY A 46 38.50 33.24 -4.93
N ALA A 47 39.74 33.04 -5.36
CA ALA A 47 40.52 34.07 -6.05
C ALA A 47 39.97 34.44 -7.43
N ILE A 48 39.48 33.42 -8.17
CA ILE A 48 38.81 33.62 -9.46
C ILE A 48 37.46 34.35 -9.26
N GLY A 49 36.68 33.96 -8.26
CA GLY A 49 35.42 34.63 -7.91
C GLY A 49 35.62 36.10 -7.49
N HIS A 50 36.69 36.39 -6.71
CA HIS A 50 37.02 37.77 -6.30
C HIS A 50 37.44 38.64 -7.49
N ARG A 51 38.28 38.11 -8.41
CA ARG A 51 38.66 38.83 -9.64
C ARG A 51 37.45 39.09 -10.55
N TRP A 52 36.52 38.14 -10.61
CA TRP A 52 35.30 38.33 -11.41
C TRP A 52 34.33 39.32 -10.76
N TYR A 53 34.27 39.39 -9.44
CA TYR A 53 33.54 40.41 -8.69
C TYR A 53 34.10 41.79 -8.85
N GLU A 54 35.46 41.98 -8.76
CA GLU A 54 36.11 43.26 -9.01
C GLU A 54 35.98 43.74 -10.47
N ALA A 55 36.01 42.85 -11.43
CA ALA A 55 35.76 43.18 -12.84
C ALA A 55 34.33 43.68 -13.10
N ARG A 56 33.39 43.29 -12.23
CA ARG A 56 31.99 43.71 -12.34
C ARG A 56 31.63 44.96 -11.57
N THR A 57 32.48 45.39 -10.62
CA THR A 57 32.32 46.58 -9.80
C THR A 57 33.28 47.72 -10.21
N GLY A 58 33.94 47.58 -11.37
CA GLY A 58 34.84 48.62 -11.90
C GLY A 58 34.09 49.96 -12.10
N LYS A 59 34.48 50.91 -11.29
CA LYS A 59 34.04 52.28 -11.29
C LYS A 59 34.13 52.88 -12.69
N GLY A 60 33.01 53.37 -13.16
CA GLY A 60 32.93 54.12 -14.41
C GLY A 60 33.75 55.39 -14.40
N ALA A 61 34.43 55.61 -15.49
CA ALA A 61 35.12 56.87 -15.82
C ALA A 61 34.07 57.97 -16.03
N GLU A 62 34.36 59.12 -15.46
CA GLU A 62 33.64 60.35 -15.73
C GLU A 62 33.71 60.73 -17.23
N PRO A 63 32.63 61.15 -17.84
CA PRO A 63 32.72 61.93 -19.08
C PRO A 63 32.59 63.42 -18.81
N ALA A 64 33.44 64.12 -19.45
CA ALA A 64 33.55 65.58 -19.49
C ALA A 64 32.26 66.34 -19.83
N THR A 65 32.12 67.42 -19.16
CA THR A 65 31.13 68.47 -19.34
C THR A 65 30.94 68.94 -20.81
N ALA A 66 29.72 68.90 -21.28
CA ALA A 66 29.26 69.71 -22.34
C ALA A 66 27.95 70.43 -21.88
N HIS A 67 28.10 71.75 -21.71
CA HIS A 67 26.98 72.63 -21.48
C HIS A 67 26.02 72.68 -22.68
N HIS A 68 24.77 72.36 -22.43
CA HIS A 68 23.66 72.89 -23.21
C HIS A 68 22.58 73.40 -22.27
N THR A 69 22.46 74.74 -22.31
CA THR A 69 21.35 75.51 -21.79
C THR A 69 20.08 75.22 -22.60
N GLY A 70 19.00 75.07 -21.89
CA GLY A 70 17.67 75.35 -22.52
C GLY A 70 16.57 74.40 -22.09
N GLY A 71 15.60 74.91 -21.35
CA GLY A 71 14.25 74.39 -21.36
C GLY A 71 13.69 73.96 -20.01
N HIS A 72 13.21 74.91 -19.22
CA HIS A 72 12.22 74.72 -18.17
C HIS A 72 10.96 74.10 -18.80
N GLY A 73 10.69 72.88 -18.54
CA GLY A 73 9.43 72.23 -18.80
C GLY A 73 9.01 71.41 -17.56
N GLY A 74 8.28 72.07 -16.68
CA GLY A 74 7.69 71.46 -15.51
C GLY A 74 6.80 70.29 -15.93
N ARG A 75 7.21 68.99 -15.61
CA ARG A 75 6.30 67.90 -15.55
C ARG A 75 5.91 67.66 -14.07
N ARG A 76 5.06 68.60 -13.59
CA ARG A 76 4.07 68.28 -12.56
C ARG A 76 2.98 67.46 -13.26
N GLY A 77 2.70 66.26 -12.73
CA GLY A 77 1.52 65.51 -13.15
C GLY A 77 1.90 64.16 -13.71
N GLY A 78 2.51 63.30 -12.88
CA GLY A 78 2.24 61.88 -13.01
C GLY A 78 0.80 61.67 -12.54
N ALA A 79 -0.17 62.11 -13.37
CA ALA A 79 -1.57 61.84 -13.14
C ALA A 79 -1.70 60.31 -13.04
N ASP A 80 -2.35 59.84 -12.00
CA ASP A 80 -2.76 58.45 -11.73
C ASP A 80 -3.37 57.87 -13.01
N MET A 81 -2.53 57.26 -13.85
CA MET A 81 -3.04 56.46 -14.94
C MET A 81 -3.72 55.25 -14.32
N PRO A 82 -5.02 55.04 -14.59
CA PRO A 82 -5.73 53.89 -14.00
C PRO A 82 -5.00 52.63 -14.36
N GLN A 83 -4.55 51.90 -13.33
CA GLN A 83 -3.83 50.64 -13.51
C GLN A 83 -4.80 49.55 -13.96
N ALA A 84 -4.39 48.77 -14.97
CA ALA A 84 -5.16 47.64 -15.44
C ALA A 84 -5.07 46.49 -14.41
N VAL A 85 -6.22 46.03 -13.95
CA VAL A 85 -6.33 44.96 -12.92
C VAL A 85 -7.31 43.87 -13.34
N GLY A 86 -7.00 42.64 -12.99
CA GLY A 86 -7.96 41.52 -13.01
C GLY A 86 -8.79 41.55 -11.74
N ILE A 87 -10.07 41.23 -11.85
CA ILE A 87 -10.99 41.15 -10.71
C ILE A 87 -11.70 39.82 -10.65
N ALA A 88 -12.01 39.40 -9.42
CA ALA A 88 -12.94 38.29 -9.15
C ALA A 88 -13.93 38.71 -8.09
N SER A 89 -15.11 38.10 -8.10
CA SER A 89 -16.10 38.35 -7.05
C SER A 89 -15.96 37.30 -5.95
N ALA A 90 -16.08 37.74 -4.70
CA ALA A 90 -16.19 36.82 -3.58
C ALA A 90 -17.50 36.03 -3.71
N THR A 91 -17.39 34.69 -3.75
CA THR A 91 -18.54 33.81 -3.93
C THR A 91 -18.88 33.12 -2.61
N THR A 92 -20.15 32.72 -2.45
CA THR A 92 -20.54 31.85 -1.35
C THR A 92 -20.45 30.39 -1.82
N GLY A 93 -19.78 29.56 -1.07
CA GLY A 93 -19.64 28.15 -1.41
C GLY A 93 -19.27 27.28 -0.22
N ASP A 94 -19.31 25.98 -0.44
CA ASP A 94 -18.89 24.99 0.54
C ASP A 94 -17.41 24.64 0.30
N MET A 95 -16.59 24.77 1.34
CA MET A 95 -15.16 24.47 1.29
C MET A 95 -14.86 23.17 2.03
N PRO A 96 -14.48 22.08 1.35
CA PRO A 96 -14.04 20.87 2.01
C PRO A 96 -12.68 21.09 2.69
N VAL A 97 -12.59 20.64 3.93
CA VAL A 97 -11.33 20.62 4.67
C VAL A 97 -10.65 19.30 4.40
N VAL A 98 -9.61 19.33 3.62
CA VAL A 98 -8.89 18.14 3.15
C VAL A 98 -7.51 18.09 3.78
N LEU A 99 -7.23 16.99 4.49
CA LEU A 99 -5.89 16.67 4.97
C LEU A 99 -5.22 15.72 3.99
N GLN A 100 -3.96 16.00 3.67
CA GLN A 100 -3.18 15.20 2.71
C GLN A 100 -2.08 14.45 3.43
N GLY A 101 -1.87 13.20 3.02
CA GLY A 101 -0.80 12.36 3.53
C GLY A 101 -0.30 11.37 2.49
N LEU A 102 1.00 11.11 2.51
CA LEU A 102 1.55 10.03 1.69
C LEU A 102 1.15 8.69 2.30
N GLY A 103 0.60 7.81 1.47
CA GLY A 103 0.15 6.49 1.87
C GLY A 103 0.81 5.36 1.07
N THR A 104 0.71 4.18 1.64
CA THR A 104 1.10 2.93 0.98
C THR A 104 -0.09 1.99 0.97
N VAL A 105 -0.37 1.42 -0.18
CA VAL A 105 -1.41 0.39 -0.35
C VAL A 105 -0.97 -0.87 0.36
N THR A 106 -1.77 -1.35 1.29
CA THR A 106 -1.45 -2.51 2.13
C THR A 106 -2.62 -3.50 2.07
N PRO A 107 -2.39 -4.75 1.66
CA PRO A 107 -3.42 -5.78 1.71
C PRO A 107 -3.92 -5.99 3.14
N LEU A 108 -5.18 -6.40 3.30
CA LEU A 108 -5.71 -6.77 4.61
C LEU A 108 -5.11 -8.08 5.11
N ALA A 109 -4.86 -9.03 4.20
CA ALA A 109 -4.20 -10.29 4.51
C ALA A 109 -3.21 -10.65 3.40
N THR A 110 -2.02 -11.07 3.82
CA THR A 110 -1.02 -11.70 2.95
C THR A 110 -0.56 -12.97 3.62
N VAL A 111 -0.92 -14.10 3.03
CA VAL A 111 -0.65 -15.42 3.62
C VAL A 111 0.31 -16.19 2.75
N THR A 112 1.44 -16.58 3.33
CA THR A 112 2.37 -17.53 2.71
C THR A 112 1.85 -18.95 2.97
N VAL A 113 1.33 -19.58 1.94
CA VAL A 113 0.81 -20.95 2.01
C VAL A 113 1.98 -21.92 2.11
N LYS A 114 1.97 -22.73 3.16
CA LYS A 114 2.96 -23.76 3.43
C LYS A 114 2.26 -25.09 3.70
N SER A 115 2.96 -26.19 3.42
CA SER A 115 2.47 -27.51 3.80
C SER A 115 2.62 -27.77 5.30
N GLN A 116 1.64 -28.46 5.89
CA GLN A 116 1.73 -28.95 7.29
C GLN A 116 2.41 -30.30 7.40
N ILE A 117 2.55 -31.03 6.26
CA ILE A 117 3.20 -32.34 6.19
C ILE A 117 4.29 -32.34 5.12
N SER A 118 5.19 -33.33 5.21
CA SER A 118 6.28 -33.48 4.24
C SER A 118 5.91 -34.49 3.17
N GLY A 119 6.38 -34.31 1.93
CA GLY A 119 6.15 -35.27 0.85
C GLY A 119 6.45 -34.66 -0.52
N TYR A 120 6.29 -35.47 -1.57
CA TYR A 120 6.45 -35.01 -2.95
C TYR A 120 5.19 -34.29 -3.42
N LEU A 121 5.38 -33.15 -4.08
CA LEU A 121 4.30 -32.37 -4.71
C LEU A 121 3.87 -33.06 -6.00
N THR A 122 2.66 -33.61 -6.00
CA THR A 122 2.14 -34.39 -7.15
C THR A 122 1.44 -33.49 -8.16
N GLN A 123 0.77 -32.44 -7.70
CA GLN A 123 -0.01 -31.54 -8.56
C GLN A 123 0.03 -30.12 -8.03
N VAL A 124 0.06 -29.14 -8.95
CA VAL A 124 -0.21 -27.72 -8.70
C VAL A 124 -1.45 -27.36 -9.50
N GLN A 125 -2.51 -26.92 -8.82
CA GLN A 125 -3.83 -26.73 -9.41
C GLN A 125 -4.21 -25.28 -9.66
N PHE A 126 -3.35 -24.32 -9.31
CA PHE A 126 -3.56 -22.91 -9.55
C PHE A 126 -2.72 -22.41 -10.73
N ARG A 127 -3.15 -21.29 -11.31
CA ARG A 127 -2.34 -20.47 -12.22
C ARG A 127 -1.83 -19.25 -11.48
N GLU A 128 -0.62 -18.84 -11.78
CA GLU A 128 -0.04 -17.61 -11.22
C GLU A 128 -0.89 -16.40 -11.60
N GLY A 129 -1.16 -15.53 -10.63
CA GLY A 129 -2.03 -14.37 -10.81
C GLY A 129 -3.54 -14.67 -10.79
N GLN A 130 -3.96 -15.90 -10.58
CA GLN A 130 -5.37 -16.29 -10.48
C GLN A 130 -5.99 -15.81 -9.17
N ASN A 131 -7.26 -15.39 -9.21
CA ASN A 131 -8.06 -15.15 -8.00
C ASN A 131 -8.61 -16.50 -7.50
N VAL A 132 -8.44 -16.76 -6.21
CA VAL A 132 -8.88 -17.98 -5.49
C VAL A 132 -9.71 -17.60 -4.28
N LYS A 133 -10.55 -18.54 -3.86
CA LYS A 133 -11.35 -18.43 -2.64
C LYS A 133 -10.77 -19.27 -1.51
N ALA A 134 -11.10 -18.90 -0.30
CA ALA A 134 -10.78 -19.72 0.86
C ALA A 134 -11.37 -21.14 0.69
N GLY A 135 -10.51 -22.16 0.86
CA GLY A 135 -10.85 -23.56 0.64
C GLY A 135 -10.55 -24.11 -0.75
N ASP A 136 -10.20 -23.26 -1.75
CA ASP A 136 -9.80 -23.75 -3.06
C ASP A 136 -8.50 -24.53 -2.97
N GLU A 137 -8.43 -25.70 -3.63
CA GLU A 137 -7.24 -26.55 -3.65
C GLU A 137 -6.15 -25.92 -4.52
N LEU A 138 -5.01 -25.64 -3.93
CA LEU A 138 -3.86 -25.05 -4.61
C LEU A 138 -2.85 -26.11 -5.06
N ALA A 139 -2.63 -27.10 -4.23
CA ALA A 139 -1.63 -28.11 -4.52
C ALA A 139 -1.92 -29.42 -3.77
N ARG A 140 -1.34 -30.50 -4.25
CA ARG A 140 -1.51 -31.81 -3.64
C ARG A 140 -0.16 -32.51 -3.41
N ILE A 141 0.01 -33.01 -2.21
CA ILE A 141 1.12 -33.86 -1.82
C ILE A 141 0.74 -35.34 -2.02
N ASP A 142 1.71 -36.21 -2.24
CA ASP A 142 1.50 -37.65 -2.36
C ASP A 142 0.88 -38.23 -1.08
N SER A 143 -0.37 -38.67 -1.15
CA SER A 143 -1.12 -39.22 -0.03
C SER A 143 -0.83 -40.70 0.25
N ARG A 144 -0.27 -41.42 -0.72
CA ARG A 144 -0.09 -42.89 -0.66
C ARG A 144 0.64 -43.38 0.59
N PRO A 145 1.74 -42.75 1.06
CA PRO A 145 2.39 -43.19 2.31
C PRO A 145 1.47 -43.05 3.52
N TYR A 146 0.67 -41.97 3.56
CA TYR A 146 -0.25 -41.70 4.66
C TYR A 146 -1.47 -42.62 4.63
N GLU A 147 -1.97 -42.96 3.45
CA GLU A 147 -3.06 -43.92 3.25
C GLU A 147 -2.64 -45.35 3.67
N ALA A 148 -1.41 -45.76 3.33
CA ALA A 148 -0.88 -47.03 3.76
C ALA A 148 -0.77 -47.14 5.29
N LEU A 149 -0.32 -46.04 5.94
CA LEU A 149 -0.23 -45.97 7.40
C LEU A 149 -1.63 -45.93 8.05
N LEU A 150 -2.61 -45.27 7.44
CA LEU A 150 -4.00 -45.29 7.88
C LEU A 150 -4.55 -46.71 7.86
N ALA A 151 -4.34 -47.48 6.77
CA ALA A 151 -4.78 -48.86 6.65
C ALA A 151 -4.16 -49.78 7.73
N GLN A 152 -2.88 -49.53 8.05
CA GLN A 152 -2.20 -50.26 9.15
C GLN A 152 -2.89 -49.99 10.49
N TYR A 153 -3.14 -48.74 10.87
CA TYR A 153 -3.79 -48.38 12.14
C TYR A 153 -5.24 -48.84 12.21
N GLN A 154 -5.96 -48.80 11.09
CA GLN A 154 -7.31 -49.35 11.01
C GLN A 154 -7.33 -50.89 11.27
N GLY A 155 -6.34 -51.62 10.73
CA GLY A 155 -6.18 -53.06 11.01
C GLY A 155 -5.90 -53.32 12.47
N GLN A 156 -5.05 -52.53 13.12
CA GLN A 156 -4.78 -52.61 14.55
C GLN A 156 -6.02 -52.32 15.39
N LEU A 157 -6.73 -51.23 15.11
CA LEU A 157 -7.98 -50.87 15.77
C LEU A 157 -9.02 -52.02 15.68
N ALA A 158 -9.19 -52.59 14.49
CA ALA A 158 -10.14 -53.70 14.29
C ALA A 158 -9.79 -54.91 15.14
N ARG A 159 -8.49 -55.29 15.25
CA ARG A 159 -7.99 -56.35 16.11
C ARG A 159 -8.34 -56.08 17.58
N ASP A 160 -8.05 -54.85 18.07
CA ASP A 160 -8.19 -54.53 19.49
C ASP A 160 -9.66 -54.29 19.87
N GLN A 161 -10.50 -53.86 18.92
CA GLN A 161 -11.97 -53.87 19.06
C GLN A 161 -12.50 -55.31 19.24
N ALA A 162 -11.98 -56.30 18.49
CA ALA A 162 -12.39 -57.69 18.64
C ALA A 162 -11.97 -58.26 20.00
N LEU A 163 -10.75 -57.91 20.49
CA LEU A 163 -10.30 -58.28 21.84
C LEU A 163 -11.18 -57.67 22.94
N LEU A 164 -11.55 -56.42 22.81
CA LEU A 164 -12.46 -55.71 23.72
C LEU A 164 -13.84 -56.41 23.73
N GLN A 165 -14.37 -56.75 22.58
CA GLN A 165 -15.67 -57.42 22.46
C GLN A 165 -15.61 -58.79 23.15
N ASN A 166 -14.54 -59.56 22.95
CA ASN A 166 -14.34 -60.84 23.61
C ASN A 166 -14.27 -60.70 25.14
N SER A 167 -13.48 -59.73 25.61
CA SER A 167 -13.36 -59.43 27.06
C SER A 167 -14.70 -59.03 27.69
N LYS A 168 -15.55 -58.28 26.96
CA LYS A 168 -16.90 -57.92 27.40
C LYS A 168 -17.81 -59.12 27.48
N LEU A 169 -17.75 -60.06 26.55
CA LEU A 169 -18.52 -61.31 26.58
C LEU A 169 -18.09 -62.16 27.76
N ASP A 170 -16.78 -62.29 28.02
CA ASP A 170 -16.26 -63.04 29.16
C ASP A 170 -16.69 -62.39 30.49
N LEU A 171 -16.66 -61.05 30.57
CA LEU A 171 -17.18 -60.34 31.76
C LEU A 171 -18.66 -60.65 32.01
N GLN A 172 -19.49 -60.67 30.99
CA GLN A 172 -20.91 -61.05 31.11
C GLN A 172 -21.09 -62.47 31.60
N ARG A 173 -20.30 -63.39 31.08
CA ARG A 173 -20.30 -64.83 31.57
C ARG A 173 -19.90 -64.89 33.01
N TYR A 174 -18.80 -64.21 33.41
CA TYR A 174 -18.32 -64.21 34.79
C TYR A 174 -19.33 -63.57 35.75
N GLN A 175 -19.96 -62.52 35.35
CA GLN A 175 -21.04 -61.88 36.14
C GLN A 175 -22.23 -62.84 36.36
N THR A 176 -22.59 -63.64 35.35
CA THR A 176 -23.66 -64.63 35.42
C THR A 176 -23.27 -65.81 36.37
N LEU A 177 -22.04 -66.32 36.23
CA LEU A 177 -21.53 -67.39 37.10
C LEU A 177 -21.36 -66.95 38.56
N ASN A 178 -20.99 -65.71 38.81
CA ASN A 178 -20.90 -65.12 40.13
C ASN A 178 -22.26 -64.99 40.83
N ARG A 179 -23.32 -64.65 40.07
CA ARG A 179 -24.71 -64.64 40.57
C ARG A 179 -25.21 -66.06 40.96
N GLN A 180 -24.56 -67.09 40.41
CA GLN A 180 -24.85 -68.50 40.70
C GLN A 180 -23.87 -69.05 41.74
N ASP A 181 -23.10 -68.21 42.44
CA ASP A 181 -22.06 -68.57 43.42
C ASP A 181 -21.00 -69.54 42.88
N SER A 182 -20.81 -69.64 41.54
CA SER A 182 -19.90 -70.60 40.89
C SER A 182 -18.48 -70.05 40.71
N ILE A 183 -18.23 -68.77 40.90
CA ILE A 183 -16.90 -68.14 40.82
C ILE A 183 -16.74 -67.03 41.88
N SER A 184 -15.46 -66.69 42.19
CA SER A 184 -15.15 -65.65 43.14
C SER A 184 -15.40 -64.22 42.53
N LYS A 185 -15.78 -63.25 43.39
CA LYS A 185 -15.91 -61.87 43.00
C LYS A 185 -14.60 -61.31 42.44
N GLN A 186 -13.44 -61.78 42.94
CA GLN A 186 -12.12 -61.34 42.43
C GLN A 186 -11.96 -61.60 40.93
N ASN A 187 -12.49 -62.76 40.40
CA ASN A 187 -12.42 -63.07 38.98
C ASN A 187 -13.24 -62.05 38.15
N VAL A 188 -14.42 -61.63 38.65
CA VAL A 188 -15.23 -60.62 37.99
C VAL A 188 -14.52 -59.28 37.97
N ASP A 189 -13.95 -58.87 39.11
CA ASP A 189 -13.23 -57.62 39.24
C ASP A 189 -11.99 -57.56 38.33
N THR A 190 -11.24 -58.69 38.24
CA THR A 190 -10.10 -58.81 37.31
C THR A 190 -10.54 -58.70 35.86
N GLN A 191 -11.63 -59.36 35.49
CA GLN A 191 -12.14 -59.29 34.12
C GLN A 191 -12.72 -57.89 33.79
N ALA A 192 -13.35 -57.22 34.75
CA ALA A 192 -13.79 -55.87 34.59
C ALA A 192 -12.62 -54.89 34.39
N ALA A 193 -11.49 -55.08 35.09
CA ALA A 193 -10.26 -54.33 34.89
C ALA A 193 -9.66 -54.57 33.51
N LEU A 194 -9.70 -55.80 33.00
CA LEU A 194 -9.24 -56.15 31.64
C LEU A 194 -10.10 -55.47 30.56
N VAL A 195 -11.42 -55.44 30.75
CA VAL A 195 -12.31 -54.69 29.83
C VAL A 195 -11.92 -53.23 29.78
N LYS A 196 -11.72 -52.58 30.94
CA LYS A 196 -11.29 -51.16 31.00
C LYS A 196 -9.93 -50.95 30.32
N GLN A 197 -8.98 -51.88 30.50
CA GLN A 197 -7.68 -51.80 29.82
C GLN A 197 -7.86 -51.87 28.30
N ASN A 198 -8.66 -52.82 27.80
CA ASN A 198 -8.91 -52.96 26.36
C ASN A 198 -9.69 -51.77 25.80
N GLU A 199 -10.61 -51.16 26.58
CA GLU A 199 -11.28 -49.88 26.20
C GLU A 199 -10.27 -48.74 26.01
N GLY A 200 -9.31 -48.63 26.94
CA GLY A 200 -8.21 -47.68 26.82
C GLY A 200 -7.36 -47.87 25.58
N THR A 201 -7.04 -49.14 25.24
CA THR A 201 -6.28 -49.49 24.03
C THR A 201 -7.04 -49.12 22.76
N VAL A 202 -8.31 -49.50 22.66
CA VAL A 202 -9.17 -49.12 21.52
C VAL A 202 -9.28 -47.58 21.35
N ALA A 203 -9.40 -46.86 22.47
CA ALA A 203 -9.44 -45.40 22.42
C ALA A 203 -8.12 -44.80 21.89
N ALA A 204 -6.96 -45.36 22.30
CA ALA A 204 -5.65 -44.95 21.81
C ALA A 204 -5.48 -45.21 20.30
N ASP A 205 -5.88 -46.42 19.84
CA ASP A 205 -5.82 -46.78 18.42
C ASP A 205 -6.75 -45.91 17.56
N GLN A 206 -7.94 -45.62 18.07
CA GLN A 206 -8.86 -44.69 17.40
C GLN A 206 -8.23 -43.31 17.21
N ALA A 207 -7.53 -42.80 18.22
CA ALA A 207 -6.83 -41.53 18.14
C ALA A 207 -5.72 -41.54 17.07
N LEU A 208 -4.99 -42.65 16.91
CA LEU A 208 -3.99 -42.84 15.85
C LEU A 208 -4.62 -42.83 14.46
N VAL A 209 -5.76 -43.50 14.29
CA VAL A 209 -6.55 -43.48 13.05
C VAL A 209 -6.99 -42.07 12.71
N ASP A 210 -7.50 -41.31 13.68
CA ASP A 210 -7.98 -39.98 13.46
C ASP A 210 -6.85 -38.97 13.16
N GLN A 211 -5.69 -39.13 13.83
CA GLN A 211 -4.47 -38.40 13.49
C GLN A 211 -4.05 -38.64 12.04
N GLN A 212 -4.10 -39.89 11.59
CA GLN A 212 -3.69 -40.21 10.23
C GLN A 212 -4.67 -39.71 9.16
N LYS A 213 -5.98 -39.72 9.45
CA LYS A 213 -6.98 -39.06 8.61
C LYS A 213 -6.71 -37.56 8.46
N LEU A 214 -6.31 -36.92 9.57
CA LEU A 214 -5.93 -35.49 9.55
C LEU A 214 -4.68 -35.25 8.67
N ASN A 215 -3.67 -36.13 8.77
CA ASN A 215 -2.48 -36.07 7.92
C ASN A 215 -2.86 -36.18 6.42
N ILE A 216 -3.80 -37.07 6.08
CA ILE A 216 -4.30 -37.21 4.71
C ILE A 216 -5.05 -35.93 4.29
N ALA A 217 -5.84 -35.31 5.15
CA ALA A 217 -6.48 -34.04 4.85
C ALA A 217 -5.44 -32.94 4.55
N TYR A 218 -4.31 -32.94 5.24
CA TYR A 218 -3.21 -31.99 5.00
C TYR A 218 -2.42 -32.26 3.71
N THR A 219 -2.65 -33.39 3.01
CA THR A 219 -2.09 -33.61 1.66
C THR A 219 -2.74 -32.68 0.63
N HIS A 220 -3.96 -32.23 0.89
CA HIS A 220 -4.67 -31.23 0.10
C HIS A 220 -4.35 -29.85 0.65
N ILE A 221 -3.57 -29.08 -0.09
CA ILE A 221 -3.15 -27.75 0.31
C ILE A 221 -4.17 -26.76 -0.26
N VAL A 222 -4.91 -26.12 0.64
CA VAL A 222 -5.97 -25.18 0.27
C VAL A 222 -5.62 -23.73 0.62
N SER A 223 -6.26 -22.78 -0.06
CA SER A 223 -6.12 -21.38 0.28
C SER A 223 -6.81 -21.06 1.60
N PRO A 224 -6.13 -20.40 2.55
CA PRO A 224 -6.73 -20.01 3.82
C PRO A 224 -7.59 -18.74 3.72
N VAL A 225 -7.43 -17.95 2.65
CA VAL A 225 -8.09 -16.65 2.44
C VAL A 225 -8.50 -16.48 1.00
N ASP A 226 -9.50 -15.62 0.77
CA ASP A 226 -9.81 -15.13 -0.57
C ASP A 226 -8.72 -14.18 -1.03
N GLY A 227 -8.31 -14.26 -2.30
CA GLY A 227 -7.30 -13.36 -2.81
C GLY A 227 -6.67 -13.81 -4.12
N ARG A 228 -5.64 -13.08 -4.52
CA ARG A 228 -4.87 -13.37 -5.72
C ARG A 228 -3.61 -14.17 -5.38
N VAL A 229 -3.40 -15.23 -6.14
CA VAL A 229 -2.22 -16.09 -6.01
C VAL A 229 -1.02 -15.40 -6.67
N GLY A 230 0.10 -15.35 -5.98
CA GLY A 230 1.37 -14.83 -6.51
C GLY A 230 2.11 -15.82 -7.41
N LEU A 231 3.39 -15.59 -7.58
CA LEU A 231 4.27 -16.52 -8.29
C LEU A 231 4.50 -17.78 -7.45
N ARG A 232 4.51 -18.94 -8.09
CA ARG A 232 4.79 -20.21 -7.43
C ARG A 232 6.27 -20.26 -6.98
N GLN A 233 6.50 -20.83 -5.83
CA GLN A 233 7.84 -20.95 -5.26
C GLN A 233 8.38 -22.40 -5.36
N VAL A 234 7.55 -23.33 -5.80
CA VAL A 234 7.86 -24.76 -5.93
C VAL A 234 7.22 -25.33 -7.17
N ASP A 235 7.86 -26.36 -7.74
CA ASP A 235 7.39 -27.06 -8.92
C ASP A 235 6.86 -28.46 -8.57
N GLN A 236 6.01 -28.98 -9.44
CA GLN A 236 5.54 -30.35 -9.38
C GLN A 236 6.74 -31.32 -9.41
N GLY A 237 6.75 -32.32 -8.55
CA GLY A 237 7.85 -33.26 -8.39
C GLY A 237 8.85 -32.88 -7.30
N ASN A 238 8.83 -31.67 -6.79
CA ASN A 238 9.69 -31.26 -5.69
C ASN A 238 9.25 -31.92 -4.37
N TYR A 239 10.24 -32.19 -3.52
CA TYR A 239 9.99 -32.61 -2.15
C TYR A 239 9.72 -31.37 -1.27
N ILE A 240 8.57 -31.36 -0.58
CA ILE A 240 8.13 -30.31 0.32
C ILE A 240 8.39 -30.73 1.75
N SER A 241 9.06 -29.88 2.52
CA SER A 241 9.22 -30.07 3.96
C SER A 241 8.16 -29.33 4.74
N ALA A 242 7.58 -29.97 5.75
CA ALA A 242 6.55 -29.41 6.61
C ALA A 242 6.98 -28.06 7.20
N ALA A 243 6.09 -27.09 7.21
CA ALA A 243 6.20 -25.73 7.78
C ALA A 243 7.34 -24.85 7.23
N SER A 244 8.28 -25.38 6.47
CA SER A 244 9.46 -24.65 6.00
C SER A 244 9.32 -24.16 4.56
N THR A 245 8.87 -25.04 3.66
CA THR A 245 8.78 -24.73 2.22
C THR A 245 7.52 -23.94 1.93
N ALA A 246 7.70 -22.72 1.42
CA ALA A 246 6.60 -21.90 0.90
C ALA A 246 6.20 -22.41 -0.48
N ILE A 247 4.90 -22.55 -0.72
CA ILE A 247 4.35 -22.99 -2.01
C ILE A 247 3.99 -21.80 -2.86
N VAL A 248 3.24 -20.87 -2.29
CA VAL A 248 2.78 -19.64 -2.93
C VAL A 248 2.34 -18.63 -1.87
N VAL A 249 2.29 -17.36 -2.25
CA VAL A 249 1.73 -16.29 -1.43
C VAL A 249 0.35 -15.95 -1.98
N VAL A 250 -0.66 -15.92 -1.13
CA VAL A 250 -2.01 -15.45 -1.46
C VAL A 250 -2.21 -14.09 -0.80
N THR A 251 -2.60 -13.10 -1.60
CA THR A 251 -2.79 -11.72 -1.15
C THR A 251 -4.22 -11.29 -1.37
N GLN A 252 -4.89 -10.84 -0.31
CA GLN A 252 -6.24 -10.31 -0.40
C GLN A 252 -6.22 -8.91 -1.02
N LEU A 253 -6.86 -8.76 -2.18
CA LEU A 253 -6.95 -7.50 -2.92
C LEU A 253 -8.31 -6.80 -2.74
N HIS A 254 -9.33 -7.53 -2.31
CA HIS A 254 -10.71 -7.07 -2.15
C HIS A 254 -11.25 -7.44 -0.76
N PRO A 255 -11.53 -6.44 0.10
CA PRO A 255 -11.10 -5.05 0.04
C PRO A 255 -9.60 -4.89 0.29
N ILE A 256 -9.05 -3.72 -0.07
CA ILE A 256 -7.65 -3.36 0.19
C ILE A 256 -7.60 -2.15 1.12
N SER A 257 -6.49 -1.96 1.82
CA SER A 257 -6.30 -0.78 2.67
C SER A 257 -5.18 0.12 2.16
N VAL A 258 -5.29 1.41 2.49
CA VAL A 258 -4.21 2.38 2.36
C VAL A 258 -3.86 2.85 3.77
N VAL A 259 -2.59 2.70 4.12
CA VAL A 259 -2.03 3.23 5.36
C VAL A 259 -1.27 4.50 5.02
N PHE A 260 -1.70 5.63 5.58
CA PHE A 260 -1.09 6.95 5.35
C PHE A 260 -0.84 7.66 6.68
N THR A 261 0.02 8.67 6.66
CA THR A 261 0.42 9.40 7.85
C THR A 261 -0.09 10.83 7.82
N LEU A 262 -0.51 11.33 8.98
CA LEU A 262 -0.85 12.73 9.20
C LEU A 262 -0.05 13.30 10.38
N PRO A 263 0.27 14.61 10.39
CA PRO A 263 0.85 15.29 11.54
C PRO A 263 -0.03 15.16 12.80
N GLU A 264 0.59 15.11 13.98
CA GLU A 264 -0.14 14.97 15.25
C GLU A 264 -1.11 16.12 15.53
N ASP A 265 -0.81 17.32 15.04
CA ASP A 265 -1.65 18.52 15.17
C ASP A 265 -3.05 18.32 14.56
N ASP A 266 -3.14 17.59 13.44
CA ASP A 266 -4.38 17.33 12.72
C ASP A 266 -5.21 16.19 13.34
N VAL A 267 -4.58 15.30 14.10
CA VAL A 267 -5.24 14.12 14.68
C VAL A 267 -6.41 14.49 15.56
N SER A 268 -6.26 15.54 16.38
CA SER A 268 -7.33 16.02 17.26
C SER A 268 -8.60 16.41 16.48
N ARG A 269 -8.45 16.94 15.27
CA ARG A 269 -9.55 17.31 14.38
C ARG A 269 -10.23 16.06 13.80
N VAL A 270 -9.45 15.12 13.31
CA VAL A 270 -9.94 13.83 12.80
C VAL A 270 -10.69 13.07 13.90
N MET A 271 -10.10 12.97 15.10
CA MET A 271 -10.70 12.23 16.21
C MET A 271 -12.02 12.83 16.71
N ARG A 272 -12.21 14.15 16.63
CA ARG A 272 -13.50 14.76 16.94
C ARG A 272 -14.60 14.27 16.02
N GLN A 273 -14.32 14.22 14.71
CA GLN A 273 -15.30 13.77 13.71
C GLN A 273 -15.57 12.25 13.82
N VAL A 274 -14.53 11.46 14.05
CA VAL A 274 -14.68 10.01 14.28
C VAL A 274 -15.55 9.72 15.51
N ARG A 275 -15.32 10.45 16.62
CA ARG A 275 -16.15 10.32 17.84
C ARG A 275 -17.58 10.79 17.63
N ALA A 276 -17.82 11.72 16.74
CA ALA A 276 -19.16 12.15 16.35
C ALA A 276 -19.85 11.13 15.41
N GLY A 277 -19.19 10.02 15.06
CA GLY A 277 -19.74 8.98 14.19
C GLY A 277 -19.71 9.34 12.70
N ALA A 278 -18.96 10.37 12.31
CA ALA A 278 -18.83 10.75 10.89
C ALA A 278 -18.06 9.70 10.12
N LYS A 279 -18.57 9.32 8.94
CA LYS A 279 -17.87 8.47 7.97
C LYS A 279 -16.99 9.35 7.09
N LEU A 280 -15.71 9.43 7.41
CA LEU A 280 -14.78 10.27 6.71
C LEU A 280 -14.35 9.63 5.39
N THR A 281 -14.49 10.36 4.29
CA THR A 281 -14.13 9.91 2.95
C THR A 281 -12.63 10.13 2.73
N VAL A 282 -11.96 9.12 2.18
CA VAL A 282 -10.56 9.17 1.76
C VAL A 282 -10.48 8.90 0.27
N ARG A 283 -9.84 9.80 -0.47
CA ARG A 283 -9.56 9.62 -1.89
C ARG A 283 -8.09 9.31 -2.07
N ALA A 284 -7.79 8.28 -2.85
CA ALA A 284 -6.44 7.92 -3.21
C ALA A 284 -6.12 8.48 -4.60
N TYR A 285 -5.02 9.20 -4.69
CA TYR A 285 -4.51 9.78 -5.92
C TYR A 285 -3.19 9.10 -6.30
N ASP A 286 -2.85 9.20 -7.57
CA ASP A 286 -1.56 8.76 -8.07
C ASP A 286 -0.39 9.55 -7.43
N ARG A 287 0.84 9.08 -7.67
CA ARG A 287 2.04 9.75 -7.13
C ARG A 287 2.19 11.19 -7.61
N GLY A 288 1.65 11.51 -8.78
CA GLY A 288 1.67 12.86 -9.35
C GLY A 288 0.57 13.76 -8.83
N ASP A 289 -0.34 13.26 -8.00
CA ASP A 289 -1.53 13.95 -7.47
C ASP A 289 -2.48 14.47 -8.57
N ALA A 290 -2.40 13.88 -9.76
CA ALA A 290 -3.15 14.32 -10.94
C ALA A 290 -4.46 13.54 -11.13
N HIS A 291 -4.47 12.24 -10.85
CA HIS A 291 -5.60 11.36 -11.09
C HIS A 291 -6.06 10.69 -9.80
N GLU A 292 -7.37 10.77 -9.54
CA GLU A 292 -8.00 9.99 -8.49
C GLU A 292 -8.09 8.53 -8.96
N ILE A 293 -7.49 7.62 -8.16
CA ILE A 293 -7.47 6.18 -8.44
C ILE A 293 -8.74 5.55 -7.84
N ALA A 294 -9.02 5.86 -6.56
CA ALA A 294 -10.13 5.24 -5.86
C ALA A 294 -10.64 6.11 -4.72
N THR A 295 -11.92 5.93 -4.40
CA THR A 295 -12.54 6.51 -3.21
C THR A 295 -12.81 5.42 -2.18
N GLY A 296 -12.41 5.66 -0.94
CA GLY A 296 -12.61 4.79 0.21
C GLY A 296 -13.09 5.55 1.43
N ARG A 297 -13.01 4.89 2.58
CA ARG A 297 -13.42 5.45 3.86
C ARG A 297 -12.34 5.23 4.92
N LEU A 298 -12.21 6.17 5.84
CA LEU A 298 -11.38 5.99 7.02
C LEU A 298 -11.95 4.85 7.87
N ASP A 299 -11.10 3.89 8.21
CA ASP A 299 -11.42 2.74 9.04
C ASP A 299 -10.89 2.92 10.46
N THR A 300 -9.60 3.18 10.59
CA THR A 300 -8.94 3.21 11.89
C THR A 300 -7.86 4.29 11.93
N VAL A 301 -7.72 4.91 13.08
CA VAL A 301 -6.60 5.77 13.46
C VAL A 301 -5.74 4.98 14.44
N ASP A 302 -4.42 4.94 14.22
CA ASP A 302 -3.49 4.26 15.12
C ASP A 302 -3.55 4.87 16.54
N ASN A 303 -3.25 4.06 17.52
CA ASN A 303 -3.25 4.46 18.94
C ASN A 303 -1.93 5.06 19.42
N GLN A 304 -0.94 5.16 18.53
CA GLN A 304 0.40 5.65 18.83
C GLN A 304 0.84 6.73 17.84
N ILE A 305 1.56 7.72 18.37
CA ILE A 305 2.27 8.71 17.58
C ILE A 305 3.70 8.19 17.36
N ASP A 306 4.17 8.24 16.12
CA ASP A 306 5.58 8.00 15.82
C ASP A 306 6.37 9.25 16.24
N THR A 307 7.08 9.12 17.36
CA THR A 307 7.83 10.24 17.97
C THR A 307 9.04 10.68 17.14
N THR A 308 9.47 9.90 16.17
CA THR A 308 10.58 10.25 15.28
C THR A 308 10.15 11.21 14.17
N THR A 309 8.90 11.09 13.75
CA THR A 309 8.33 11.89 12.66
C THR A 309 7.23 12.86 13.11
N GLY A 310 6.73 12.73 14.36
CA GLY A 310 5.60 13.52 14.85
C GLY A 310 4.30 13.22 14.09
N THR A 311 4.12 11.98 13.60
CA THR A 311 2.96 11.61 12.79
C THR A 311 2.18 10.44 13.38
N VAL A 312 0.92 10.34 12.99
CA VAL A 312 0.03 9.22 13.32
C VAL A 312 -0.35 8.48 12.04
N LYS A 313 -0.41 7.15 12.10
CA LYS A 313 -0.85 6.32 10.99
C LYS A 313 -2.36 6.21 10.98
N LEU A 314 -2.94 6.34 9.80
CA LEU A 314 -4.36 6.13 9.56
C LEU A 314 -4.53 5.04 8.52
N ARG A 315 -5.58 4.23 8.68
CA ARG A 315 -5.96 3.21 7.71
C ARG A 315 -7.29 3.57 7.08
N ALA A 316 -7.34 3.57 5.78
CA ALA A 316 -8.57 3.69 5.00
C ALA A 316 -8.81 2.39 4.22
N LEU A 317 -10.08 2.01 4.06
CA LEU A 317 -10.51 0.84 3.29
C LEU A 317 -11.08 1.27 1.96
N PHE A 318 -10.71 0.52 0.91
CA PHE A 318 -11.14 0.68 -0.47
C PHE A 318 -11.64 -0.65 -1.00
N ASP A 319 -12.72 -0.66 -1.74
CA ASP A 319 -13.31 -1.89 -2.28
C ASP A 319 -12.42 -2.53 -3.36
N ASN A 320 -11.71 -1.69 -4.13
CA ASN A 320 -10.72 -2.07 -5.15
C ASN A 320 -11.23 -3.10 -6.19
N SER A 321 -12.51 -3.01 -6.58
CA SER A 321 -13.11 -3.93 -7.54
C SER A 321 -12.42 -3.96 -8.90
N ASP A 322 -11.78 -2.86 -9.26
CA ASP A 322 -11.10 -2.66 -10.55
C ASP A 322 -9.61 -3.02 -10.49
N GLU A 323 -9.11 -3.45 -9.33
CA GLU A 323 -7.71 -3.81 -9.04
C GLU A 323 -6.68 -2.69 -9.39
N GLU A 324 -7.11 -1.43 -9.38
CA GLU A 324 -6.23 -0.28 -9.66
C GLU A 324 -5.26 0.02 -8.52
N LEU A 325 -5.66 -0.29 -7.27
CA LEU A 325 -4.77 -0.21 -6.12
C LEU A 325 -3.97 -1.50 -5.99
N PHE A 326 -2.67 -1.41 -6.22
CA PHE A 326 -1.77 -2.54 -6.15
C PHE A 326 -0.98 -2.57 -4.82
N PRO A 327 -0.77 -3.75 -4.20
CA PRO A 327 0.01 -3.87 -2.97
C PRO A 327 1.38 -3.20 -3.04
N ASN A 328 1.74 -2.48 -1.98
CA ASN A 328 2.97 -1.67 -1.85
C ASN A 328 3.07 -0.47 -2.80
N GLN A 329 2.01 -0.11 -3.54
CA GLN A 329 1.95 1.12 -4.32
C GLN A 329 1.91 2.34 -3.39
N PHE A 330 2.63 3.39 -3.75
CA PHE A 330 2.54 4.69 -3.08
C PHE A 330 1.40 5.50 -3.70
N VAL A 331 0.60 6.09 -2.83
CA VAL A 331 -0.55 6.93 -3.20
C VAL A 331 -0.59 8.17 -2.33
N ASN A 332 -1.13 9.26 -2.86
CA ASN A 332 -1.46 10.44 -2.08
C ASN A 332 -2.88 10.28 -1.55
N ALA A 333 -3.03 10.17 -0.24
CA ALA A 333 -4.32 10.04 0.41
C ALA A 333 -4.85 11.42 0.82
N LYS A 334 -6.06 11.76 0.37
CA LYS A 334 -6.77 12.98 0.70
C LYS A 334 -7.97 12.64 1.58
N LEU A 335 -7.85 12.96 2.87
CA LEU A 335 -8.91 12.75 3.86
C LEU A 335 -9.76 14.00 3.97
N THR A 336 -11.04 13.92 3.62
CA THR A 336 -12.01 14.99 3.87
C THR A 336 -12.52 14.86 5.31
N VAL A 337 -12.10 15.82 6.15
CA VAL A 337 -12.43 15.78 7.59
C VAL A 337 -13.70 16.55 7.89
N ASP A 338 -13.92 17.70 7.21
CA ASP A 338 -15.05 18.61 7.45
C ASP A 338 -15.41 19.33 6.16
N THR A 339 -16.53 20.05 6.18
CA THR A 339 -16.91 20.97 5.11
C THR A 339 -17.43 22.26 5.72
N VAL A 340 -16.72 23.36 5.49
CA VAL A 340 -17.17 24.69 5.91
C VAL A 340 -18.26 25.12 4.93
N ARG A 341 -19.50 25.12 5.38
CA ARG A 341 -20.67 25.42 4.54
C ARG A 341 -20.93 26.91 4.47
N GLY A 342 -21.34 27.39 3.29
CA GLY A 342 -21.75 28.78 3.08
C GLY A 342 -20.63 29.79 3.35
N ALA A 343 -19.38 29.39 3.20
CA ALA A 343 -18.22 30.26 3.42
C ALA A 343 -18.06 31.28 2.29
N THR A 344 -17.54 32.47 2.61
CA THR A 344 -17.11 33.42 1.60
C THR A 344 -15.76 33.00 1.04
N LEU A 345 -15.71 32.72 -0.25
CA LEU A 345 -14.54 32.20 -0.97
C LEU A 345 -13.95 33.28 -1.86
N VAL A 346 -12.63 33.41 -1.85
CA VAL A 346 -11.89 34.27 -2.77
C VAL A 346 -10.76 33.47 -3.43
N PRO A 347 -10.39 33.76 -4.68
CA PRO A 347 -9.23 33.16 -5.32
C PRO A 347 -7.95 33.50 -4.56
N ASN A 348 -7.04 32.53 -4.44
CA ASN A 348 -5.78 32.72 -3.72
C ASN A 348 -4.91 33.82 -4.31
N SER A 349 -5.03 34.09 -5.63
CA SER A 349 -4.34 35.18 -6.32
C SER A 349 -4.75 36.57 -5.82
N SER A 350 -5.92 36.73 -5.14
CA SER A 350 -6.35 38.00 -4.57
C SER A 350 -5.76 38.28 -3.18
N LEU A 351 -5.13 37.31 -2.54
CA LEU A 351 -4.60 37.40 -1.19
C LEU A 351 -3.20 38.01 -1.19
N LEU A 352 -3.02 39.07 -0.44
CA LEU A 352 -1.74 39.79 -0.31
C LEU A 352 -1.31 39.80 1.16
N GLN A 353 0.00 39.76 1.38
CA GLN A 353 0.58 39.90 2.71
C GLN A 353 1.39 41.19 2.80
N GLY A 354 1.19 41.96 3.87
CA GLY A 354 1.91 43.21 4.10
C GLY A 354 1.85 43.64 5.56
N THR A 355 2.16 44.94 5.79
CA THR A 355 2.18 45.51 7.15
C THR A 355 0.88 45.32 7.96
N PRO A 356 -0.34 45.40 7.36
CA PRO A 356 -1.58 45.16 8.08
C PRO A 356 -1.91 43.65 8.26
N GLY A 357 -1.00 42.73 7.87
CA GLY A 357 -1.25 41.29 7.81
C GLY A 357 -1.77 40.87 6.44
N THR A 358 -2.65 39.86 6.40
CA THR A 358 -3.31 39.42 5.15
C THR A 358 -4.42 40.39 4.77
N TYR A 359 -4.40 40.87 3.54
CA TYR A 359 -5.37 41.83 3.03
C TYR A 359 -5.71 41.56 1.56
N VAL A 360 -6.78 42.19 1.09
CA VAL A 360 -7.17 42.20 -0.30
C VAL A 360 -7.36 43.64 -0.76
N TYR A 361 -7.25 43.88 -2.06
CA TYR A 361 -7.75 45.12 -2.65
C TYR A 361 -9.22 44.93 -3.01
N LEU A 362 -10.10 45.66 -2.30
CA LEU A 362 -11.52 45.69 -2.58
C LEU A 362 -11.77 46.82 -3.61
N MET A 363 -12.47 46.50 -4.69
CA MET A 363 -12.88 47.51 -5.68
C MET A 363 -14.19 48.12 -5.28
N ASP A 364 -14.19 49.47 -5.14
CA ASP A 364 -15.37 50.24 -4.90
C ASP A 364 -16.11 50.58 -6.21
N GLY A 365 -17.38 51.02 -6.13
CA GLY A 365 -18.20 51.39 -7.29
C GLY A 365 -17.59 52.43 -8.20
N ASP A 366 -16.70 53.30 -7.68
CA ASP A 366 -16.00 54.39 -8.37
C ASP A 366 -14.71 53.98 -9.12
N SER A 367 -14.49 52.66 -9.35
CA SER A 367 -13.26 52.12 -9.96
C SER A 367 -11.98 52.49 -9.19
N LYS A 368 -12.09 52.62 -7.87
CA LYS A 368 -10.97 52.76 -6.94
C LYS A 368 -10.80 51.50 -6.12
N VAL A 369 -9.57 51.24 -5.72
CA VAL A 369 -9.27 50.09 -4.83
C VAL A 369 -8.98 50.56 -3.41
N THR A 370 -9.51 49.84 -2.44
CA THR A 370 -9.29 50.11 -1.01
C THR A 370 -8.64 48.87 -0.38
N VAL A 371 -7.63 49.07 0.47
CA VAL A 371 -6.97 48.00 1.23
C VAL A 371 -7.92 47.55 2.34
N ARG A 372 -8.34 46.30 2.28
CA ARG A 372 -9.20 45.70 3.27
C ARG A 372 -8.46 44.56 3.98
N PRO A 373 -8.10 44.71 5.27
CA PRO A 373 -7.57 43.61 6.08
C PRO A 373 -8.63 42.51 6.24
N ILE A 374 -8.20 41.25 6.08
CA ILE A 374 -9.08 40.07 6.20
C ILE A 374 -8.48 39.05 7.11
N LYS A 375 -9.34 38.15 7.66
CA LYS A 375 -8.91 36.93 8.31
C LYS A 375 -9.24 35.76 7.40
N THR A 376 -8.20 35.02 7.03
CA THR A 376 -8.32 33.85 6.18
C THR A 376 -8.53 32.59 7.05
N GLY A 377 -9.22 31.62 6.49
CA GLY A 377 -9.42 30.29 7.05
C GLY A 377 -8.76 29.22 6.17
N GLU A 378 -9.50 28.15 5.92
CA GLU A 378 -9.07 27.00 5.13
C GLU A 378 -8.90 27.36 3.64
N THR A 379 -8.04 26.60 2.95
CA THR A 379 -7.79 26.78 1.50
C THR A 379 -7.81 25.41 0.80
N ASP A 380 -8.30 25.40 -0.44
CA ASP A 380 -8.25 24.22 -1.33
C ASP A 380 -7.11 24.28 -2.36
N GLY A 381 -6.23 25.28 -2.27
CA GLY A 381 -5.16 25.54 -3.25
C GLY A 381 -5.55 26.54 -4.34
N THR A 382 -6.82 26.66 -4.69
CA THR A 382 -7.34 27.63 -5.67
C THR A 382 -8.10 28.78 -5.01
N HIS A 383 -8.88 28.48 -3.99
CA HIS A 383 -9.69 29.41 -3.20
C HIS A 383 -9.35 29.34 -1.73
N THR A 384 -9.53 30.45 -1.04
CA THR A 384 -9.39 30.53 0.42
C THR A 384 -10.69 31.06 1.03
N VAL A 385 -11.08 30.47 2.14
CA VAL A 385 -12.19 30.93 2.98
C VAL A 385 -11.80 32.22 3.65
N VAL A 386 -12.64 33.26 3.55
CA VAL A 386 -12.53 34.48 4.34
C VAL A 386 -13.48 34.41 5.52
N VAL A 387 -12.90 34.35 6.73
CA VAL A 387 -13.66 34.30 7.99
C VAL A 387 -14.27 35.62 8.35
N SER A 388 -13.56 36.73 8.08
CA SER A 388 -14.05 38.08 8.34
C SER A 388 -13.34 39.11 7.47
N GLY A 389 -14.03 40.20 7.15
CA GLY A 389 -13.49 41.35 6.40
C GLY A 389 -14.05 41.50 4.99
N LEU A 390 -14.74 40.48 4.43
CA LEU A 390 -15.41 40.54 3.13
C LEU A 390 -16.84 40.02 3.22
N ASN A 391 -17.70 40.54 2.37
CA ASN A 391 -19.05 40.05 2.14
C ASN A 391 -19.13 39.29 0.80
N PRO A 392 -20.05 38.34 0.69
CA PRO A 392 -20.35 37.73 -0.61
C PRO A 392 -20.75 38.79 -1.64
N GLY A 393 -20.18 38.70 -2.85
CA GLY A 393 -20.39 39.68 -3.91
C GLY A 393 -19.37 40.81 -3.96
N ASP A 394 -18.53 40.98 -2.96
CA ASP A 394 -17.43 41.93 -2.97
C ASP A 394 -16.46 41.61 -4.12
N ARG A 395 -16.00 42.67 -4.83
CA ARG A 395 -15.08 42.51 -5.98
C ARG A 395 -13.65 42.72 -5.51
N VAL A 396 -12.83 41.66 -5.62
CA VAL A 396 -11.43 41.69 -5.21
C VAL A 396 -10.50 41.65 -6.41
N VAL A 397 -9.34 42.28 -6.30
CA VAL A 397 -8.33 42.33 -7.36
C VAL A 397 -7.51 41.02 -7.30
N THR A 398 -7.36 40.33 -8.44
CA THR A 398 -6.58 39.10 -8.59
C THR A 398 -5.24 39.30 -9.26
N ASP A 399 -5.14 40.27 -10.16
CA ASP A 399 -3.95 40.54 -10.97
C ASP A 399 -3.65 42.05 -11.03
N GLY A 400 -2.38 42.41 -11.23
CA GLY A 400 -1.95 43.82 -11.35
C GLY A 400 -1.75 44.52 -10.00
N THR A 401 -1.52 43.78 -8.92
CA THR A 401 -1.44 44.32 -7.55
C THR A 401 -0.12 45.02 -7.22
N ASP A 402 0.98 44.78 -7.98
CA ASP A 402 2.36 45.18 -7.63
C ASP A 402 2.57 46.70 -7.46
N ARG A 403 1.73 47.53 -8.06
CA ARG A 403 1.85 49.00 -8.01
C ARG A 403 0.64 49.68 -7.42
N LEU A 404 -0.33 48.92 -6.93
CA LEU A 404 -1.53 49.46 -6.33
C LEU A 404 -1.25 50.09 -4.97
N LYS A 405 -1.86 51.24 -4.75
CA LYS A 405 -1.90 51.93 -3.46
C LYS A 405 -3.35 52.06 -3.03
N ASP A 406 -3.56 52.26 -1.75
CA ASP A 406 -4.89 52.54 -1.22
C ASP A 406 -5.47 53.81 -1.88
N GLY A 407 -6.71 53.72 -2.37
CA GLY A 407 -7.40 54.78 -3.10
C GLY A 407 -7.00 54.95 -4.58
N ALA A 408 -6.13 54.11 -5.13
CA ALA A 408 -5.69 54.21 -6.52
C ALA A 408 -6.83 53.92 -7.51
N PRO A 409 -6.96 54.74 -8.61
CA PRO A 409 -7.92 54.46 -9.67
C PRO A 409 -7.44 53.25 -10.50
N VAL A 410 -8.37 52.34 -10.81
CA VAL A 410 -8.10 51.15 -11.58
C VAL A 410 -9.00 51.02 -12.80
N ARG A 411 -8.51 50.35 -13.83
CA ARG A 411 -9.32 49.97 -14.98
C ARG A 411 -9.39 48.44 -15.04
N ILE A 412 -10.60 47.94 -15.11
CA ILE A 412 -10.84 46.49 -15.24
C ILE A 412 -10.29 46.06 -16.60
N THR A 413 -9.38 45.08 -16.58
CA THR A 413 -9.06 44.33 -17.78
C THR A 413 -9.98 43.12 -17.76
N GLU A 414 -10.90 43.01 -18.71
CA GLU A 414 -11.62 41.79 -18.94
C GLU A 414 -10.59 40.72 -19.33
N GLY A 415 -9.99 40.07 -18.33
CA GLY A 415 -9.29 38.83 -18.47
C GLY A 415 -10.32 37.75 -18.74
N ALA A 416 -10.02 36.87 -19.66
CA ALA A 416 -10.88 35.77 -20.10
C ALA A 416 -11.64 35.13 -18.95
N PRO A 417 -12.94 34.83 -19.09
CA PRO A 417 -13.73 34.21 -18.05
C PRO A 417 -13.13 32.82 -17.74
N ALA A 418 -12.88 32.60 -16.45
CA ALA A 418 -12.67 31.23 -15.95
C ALA A 418 -13.82 30.36 -16.45
N ALA A 419 -13.53 29.34 -17.20
CA ALA A 419 -14.48 28.41 -17.77
C ALA A 419 -15.33 27.81 -16.65
N ALA A 420 -16.56 28.30 -16.53
CA ALA A 420 -17.62 27.62 -15.82
C ALA A 420 -18.01 26.43 -16.69
N GLY A 421 -17.67 25.22 -16.23
CA GLY A 421 -18.17 23.97 -16.79
C GLY A 421 -19.66 23.87 -16.54
N ASP A 422 -20.46 24.11 -17.56
CA ASP A 422 -21.83 23.62 -17.64
C ASP A 422 -22.02 22.90 -18.98
N GLY A 423 -21.98 21.58 -18.91
CA GLY A 423 -22.36 20.72 -19.98
C GLY A 423 -23.86 20.83 -20.26
N LYS A 424 -24.20 21.49 -21.36
CA LYS A 424 -25.49 21.29 -22.01
C LYS A 424 -25.29 21.05 -23.48
N ALA A 425 -25.40 19.80 -23.86
CA ALA A 425 -25.45 19.36 -25.23
C ALA A 425 -26.61 20.05 -25.95
N ALA A 426 -26.31 20.86 -26.96
CA ALA A 426 -27.28 21.33 -27.95
C ALA A 426 -26.93 20.67 -29.28
N ALA A 427 -27.85 19.81 -29.74
CA ALA A 427 -27.84 19.25 -31.05
C ALA A 427 -27.92 20.30 -32.13
N ALA A 428 -27.00 20.31 -33.06
CA ALA A 428 -27.09 21.03 -34.32
C ALA A 428 -27.14 20.01 -35.45
N LYS A 429 -28.24 20.06 -36.22
CA LYS A 429 -28.46 19.37 -37.49
C LYS A 429 -27.52 19.96 -38.58
N PRO A 430 -27.07 19.14 -39.53
CA PRO A 430 -26.45 19.64 -40.73
C PRO A 430 -27.46 19.76 -41.89
N ASP A 431 -27.51 20.91 -42.54
CA ASP A 431 -27.98 21.11 -43.90
C ASP A 431 -26.78 21.51 -44.76
N GLY A 432 -26.46 20.75 -45.74
CA GLY A 432 -26.88 20.70 -47.11
C GLY A 432 -25.74 20.89 -48.10
N LYS A 433 -25.56 19.87 -49.01
CA LYS A 433 -25.16 19.94 -50.44
C LYS A 433 -23.74 20.49 -50.76
N ALA A 434 -22.96 19.93 -51.66
CA ALA A 434 -23.14 19.02 -52.79
C ALA A 434 -21.79 18.59 -53.40
N ASP A 435 -21.80 17.45 -54.09
CA ASP A 435 -21.09 17.05 -55.29
C ASP A 435 -19.55 16.81 -55.32
N GLY A 436 -19.19 15.57 -55.62
CA GLY A 436 -17.85 15.19 -56.12
C GLY A 436 -17.62 13.67 -56.17
N LYS A 437 -17.97 13.06 -57.33
CA LYS A 437 -17.75 11.69 -57.72
C LYS A 437 -16.31 11.18 -57.49
N GLY A 438 -16.19 9.93 -57.06
CA GLY A 438 -14.93 9.17 -57.08
C GLY A 438 -15.15 7.73 -56.63
N GLU A 439 -15.60 6.93 -57.54
CA GLU A 439 -15.80 5.49 -57.48
C GLU A 439 -14.48 4.73 -57.48
N VAL A 440 -14.18 3.87 -56.51
CA VAL A 440 -13.43 2.62 -56.68
C VAL A 440 -13.87 1.59 -55.60
N LYS A 441 -14.21 0.45 -56.12
CA LYS A 441 -14.86 -0.76 -55.60
C LYS A 441 -13.91 -1.60 -54.71
N PRO A 442 -14.46 -2.45 -53.86
CA PRO A 442 -13.66 -3.29 -52.92
C PRO A 442 -13.26 -4.64 -53.56
N ALA A 443 -12.15 -5.19 -53.08
CA ALA A 443 -11.77 -6.57 -53.34
C ALA A 443 -11.79 -7.38 -52.06
N ALA A 444 -12.58 -8.44 -52.06
CA ALA A 444 -12.69 -9.47 -51.05
C ALA A 444 -11.70 -10.63 -51.31
N PRO A 445 -11.63 -11.66 -50.47
CA PRO A 445 -10.46 -12.47 -50.18
C PRO A 445 -10.35 -13.70 -51.07
N ALA A 446 -9.15 -14.28 -51.20
CA ALA A 446 -8.96 -15.57 -51.83
C ALA A 446 -8.30 -16.56 -50.90
N ASP A 447 -9.05 -17.63 -50.62
CA ASP A 447 -8.59 -18.96 -50.28
C ASP A 447 -7.66 -19.53 -51.33
N ALA A 448 -6.65 -20.27 -50.94
CA ALA A 448 -6.17 -21.43 -51.73
C ALA A 448 -5.36 -22.37 -50.84
N ALA A 449 -5.88 -23.55 -50.80
CA ALA A 449 -5.36 -24.78 -50.27
C ALA A 449 -4.35 -25.44 -51.26
N ALA A 450 -3.79 -26.55 -50.78
CA ALA A 450 -3.16 -27.69 -51.47
C ALA A 450 -1.63 -27.54 -51.76
N ASP A 451 -0.86 -28.44 -51.34
CA ASP A 451 -0.72 -29.87 -51.49
C ASP A 451 0.72 -30.22 -51.95
N SER A 452 1.14 -31.38 -51.61
CA SER A 452 2.16 -32.28 -52.20
C SER A 452 3.54 -32.33 -51.50
N GLN A 453 3.77 -33.44 -50.75
CA GLN A 453 4.40 -34.68 -51.22
C GLN A 453 5.89 -34.55 -51.62
N GLY A 454 6.68 -35.42 -51.03
CA GLY A 454 7.93 -35.86 -51.58
C GLY A 454 8.95 -36.30 -50.56
N THR A 455 8.90 -37.59 -50.14
CA THR A 455 9.90 -38.64 -50.35
C THR A 455 11.33 -38.34 -49.94
N ALA A 456 11.82 -39.08 -48.99
CA ALA A 456 12.49 -40.38 -49.01
C ALA A 456 13.98 -40.29 -48.68
N GLU A 457 14.37 -41.21 -47.83
CA GLU A 457 15.52 -42.12 -47.98
C GLU A 457 16.89 -41.75 -47.37
N GLY A 458 17.33 -42.67 -46.58
CA GLY A 458 18.69 -43.17 -46.45
C GLY A 458 19.42 -42.69 -45.20
N GLY A 459 19.83 -43.47 -44.28
CA GLY A 459 20.25 -44.79 -44.25
C GLY A 459 21.36 -44.96 -43.23
N ARG A 460 21.28 -46.04 -42.48
CA ARG A 460 22.42 -46.84 -41.96
C ARG A 460 23.27 -46.32 -40.78
N ARG A 461 23.07 -47.04 -39.63
CA ARG A 461 24.02 -48.01 -39.05
C ARG A 461 25.28 -47.44 -38.37
N HIS A 462 25.44 -47.71 -37.07
CA HIS A 462 26.32 -48.66 -36.41
C HIS A 462 26.36 -48.40 -34.90
N ARG A 463 25.92 -49.35 -34.11
CA ARG A 463 26.72 -50.37 -33.39
C ARG A 463 27.54 -49.83 -32.22
N ARG A 464 27.10 -50.32 -31.06
CA ARG A 464 27.81 -51.20 -30.11
C ARG A 464 28.68 -50.59 -29.02
N ARG A 465 28.38 -51.14 -27.88
CA ARG A 465 29.17 -51.69 -26.76
C ARG A 465 29.17 -50.76 -25.55
N GLN A 466 28.61 -51.26 -24.50
CA GLN A 466 29.06 -52.16 -23.39
C GLN A 466 30.00 -51.43 -22.46
N ALA A 467 29.57 -51.39 -21.27
CA ALA A 467 29.97 -52.03 -20.03
C ALA A 467 30.81 -51.13 -19.11
N GLN A 468 30.41 -50.82 -18.03
CA GLN A 468 30.57 -51.39 -16.69
C GLN A 468 29.70 -50.62 -15.70
#